data_0f7542c442413b813e6e03e75e1704df
#
_entry.id   0f7542c442413b813e6e03e75e1704df
#
_cell.length_a   1.000
_cell.length_b   1.000
_cell.length_c   1.000
_cell.angle_alpha   90.00
_cell.angle_beta   90.00
_cell.angle_gamma   90.00
#
_symmetry.space_group_name_H-M   'P 1'
#
loop_
_entity.id
_entity.type
_entity.pdbx_description
1 polymer ?
#
loop_
_entity_poly.entity_id
_entity_poly.type
_entity_poly.pdbx_seq_one_letter_code
_entity_poly.pdbx_strand_id
1 'polypeptide(L)'
;MIRPLTTEQAQAIRAIPHFSRGVYRDIDLDGTIDFYRRRYVEPLGAFTGLGPEDVVADIGTGYGWLAIAFALHTPARIIAVDMDEARLDAARRIAGILGVDHRIDWRVGKLGELPLADGEARVAYCIEVIEHIGRSRAAVRDLGRVASEMIVVTTPNLYFPVIAHDTGLPFCHWLPLPQRARNAKLCGRDARENNNLFWSPRNLLAELPAFRVVSRFLHFASHRDYLVTFPIYVPYVGGGMRRRDGRLKSLYYRAVSMLGRHSLYAMPSLACTLRRRS
;
A
#
# COMPACT_ATOMS: atom_id res chain seq x y z
N MET A 1 21.00 -2.28 10.51
CA MET A 1 20.47 -3.66 10.40
C MET A 1 19.30 -3.79 11.38
N ILE A 2 18.18 -4.32 10.93
CA ILE A 2 17.08 -4.67 11.83
C ILE A 2 17.57 -5.80 12.74
N ARG A 3 17.31 -5.69 14.02
CA ARG A 3 17.45 -6.84 14.91
C ARG A 3 16.33 -7.83 14.57
N PRO A 4 16.62 -9.07 14.20
CA PRO A 4 15.60 -10.06 13.93
C PRO A 4 14.65 -10.21 15.13
N LEU A 5 13.41 -10.59 14.84
CA LEU A 5 12.46 -10.91 15.90
C LEU A 5 13.01 -12.03 16.78
N THR A 6 12.82 -11.92 18.09
CA THR A 6 13.09 -13.06 18.97
C THR A 6 12.10 -14.17 18.71
N THR A 7 12.48 -15.40 19.06
CA THR A 7 11.56 -16.55 18.94
C THR A 7 10.25 -16.32 19.70
N GLU A 8 10.33 -15.70 20.88
CA GLU A 8 9.17 -15.32 21.68
C GLU A 8 8.25 -14.33 20.95
N GLN A 9 8.82 -13.26 20.39
CA GLN A 9 8.06 -12.27 19.62
C GLN A 9 7.34 -12.91 18.43
N ALA A 10 8.08 -13.73 17.66
CA ALA A 10 7.50 -14.43 16.52
C ALA A 10 6.38 -15.39 16.94
N GLN A 11 6.53 -16.12 18.01
CA GLN A 11 5.50 -17.02 18.57
C GLN A 11 4.29 -16.22 19.05
N ALA A 12 4.49 -15.11 19.76
CA ALA A 12 3.42 -14.26 20.25
C ALA A 12 2.58 -13.67 19.10
N ILE A 13 3.22 -13.21 18.02
CA ILE A 13 2.52 -12.72 16.83
C ILE A 13 1.73 -13.85 16.16
N ARG A 14 2.32 -15.05 16.02
CA ARG A 14 1.64 -16.21 15.43
C ARG A 14 0.47 -16.72 16.27
N ALA A 15 0.44 -16.44 17.57
CA ALA A 15 -0.68 -16.76 18.45
C ALA A 15 -1.90 -15.84 18.25
N ILE A 16 -1.75 -14.70 17.58
CA ILE A 16 -2.89 -13.83 17.21
C ILE A 16 -3.76 -14.62 16.23
N PRO A 17 -5.09 -14.72 16.47
CA PRO A 17 -5.98 -15.65 15.73
C PRO A 17 -5.89 -15.54 14.21
N HIS A 18 -5.67 -14.33 13.69
CA HIS A 18 -5.52 -14.11 12.27
C HIS A 18 -4.26 -14.77 11.67
N PHE A 19 -3.15 -14.79 12.43
CA PHE A 19 -1.88 -15.34 11.99
C PHE A 19 -1.72 -16.84 12.31
N SER A 20 -2.70 -17.45 12.95
CA SER A 20 -2.71 -18.89 13.23
C SER A 20 -3.29 -19.73 12.06
N ARG A 21 -3.89 -19.10 11.05
CA ARG A 21 -4.65 -19.80 10.00
C ARG A 21 -4.32 -19.30 8.58
N GLY A 22 -4.61 -20.16 7.60
CA GLY A 22 -4.52 -19.81 6.18
C GLY A 22 -3.13 -19.37 5.74
N VAL A 23 -3.09 -18.47 4.75
CA VAL A 23 -1.84 -17.96 4.16
C VAL A 23 -0.98 -17.15 5.12
N TYR A 24 -1.57 -16.65 6.20
CA TYR A 24 -0.86 -15.83 7.20
C TYR A 24 -0.07 -16.65 8.20
N ARG A 25 -0.39 -17.95 8.37
CA ARG A 25 0.34 -18.83 9.28
C ARG A 25 1.82 -18.93 8.94
N ASP A 26 2.14 -18.97 7.67
CA ASP A 26 3.48 -19.17 7.15
C ASP A 26 4.15 -17.88 6.67
N ILE A 27 3.61 -16.71 7.07
CA ILE A 27 4.20 -15.41 6.73
C ILE A 27 5.61 -15.28 7.33
N ASP A 28 6.54 -14.77 6.52
CA ASP A 28 7.85 -14.36 7.00
C ASP A 28 7.72 -12.99 7.69
N LEU A 29 7.69 -13.00 9.03
CA LEU A 29 7.46 -11.80 9.83
C LEU A 29 8.61 -10.79 9.69
N ASP A 30 9.87 -11.25 9.78
CA ASP A 30 11.05 -10.41 9.62
C ASP A 30 11.12 -9.84 8.21
N GLY A 31 10.92 -10.69 7.22
CA GLY A 31 10.87 -10.27 5.82
C GLY A 31 9.72 -9.30 5.54
N THR A 32 8.59 -9.41 6.24
CA THR A 32 7.47 -8.46 6.10
C THR A 32 7.86 -7.08 6.60
N ILE A 33 8.44 -6.97 7.80
CA ILE A 33 8.90 -5.69 8.35
C ILE A 33 9.98 -5.08 7.46
N ASP A 34 10.98 -5.89 7.03
CA ASP A 34 12.04 -5.44 6.13
C ASP A 34 11.51 -4.97 4.77
N PHE A 35 10.48 -5.63 4.25
CA PHE A 35 9.80 -5.21 3.03
C PHE A 35 9.21 -3.80 3.14
N TYR A 36 8.43 -3.52 4.20
CA TYR A 36 7.83 -2.19 4.37
C TYR A 36 8.89 -1.13 4.64
N ARG A 37 9.92 -1.44 5.41
CA ARG A 37 11.06 -0.56 5.66
C ARG A 37 11.72 -0.13 4.35
N ARG A 38 12.16 -1.10 3.54
CA ARG A 38 12.88 -0.81 2.29
C ARG A 38 12.00 -0.17 1.23
N ARG A 39 10.73 -0.54 1.20
CA ARG A 39 9.82 -0.07 0.15
C ARG A 39 9.26 1.30 0.42
N TYR A 40 9.01 1.64 1.66
CA TYR A 40 8.27 2.84 2.00
C TYR A 40 9.03 3.78 2.93
N VAL A 41 9.74 3.26 3.92
CA VAL A 41 10.38 4.08 4.95
C VAL A 41 11.69 4.68 4.44
N GLU A 42 12.64 3.84 4.06
CA GLU A 42 13.99 4.31 3.63
C GLU A 42 13.92 5.20 2.37
N PRO A 43 13.18 4.83 1.30
CA PRO A 43 13.17 5.64 0.10
C PRO A 43 12.48 7.00 0.26
N LEU A 44 11.61 7.16 1.26
CA LEU A 44 10.99 8.45 1.57
C LEU A 44 12.04 9.52 1.86
N GLY A 45 13.15 9.15 2.49
CA GLY A 45 14.24 10.07 2.82
C GLY A 45 14.84 10.82 1.63
N ALA A 46 14.68 10.30 0.40
CA ALA A 46 15.08 11.01 -0.82
C ALA A 46 14.13 12.17 -1.20
N PHE A 47 12.94 12.20 -0.62
CA PHE A 47 11.90 13.21 -0.93
C PHE A 47 11.66 14.15 0.24
N THR A 48 11.65 13.66 1.46
CA THR A 48 11.45 14.47 2.67
C THR A 48 12.08 13.77 3.87
N GLY A 49 12.67 14.55 4.77
CA GLY A 49 13.11 14.07 6.08
C GLY A 49 11.94 14.10 7.08
N LEU A 50 11.92 13.17 8.02
CA LEU A 50 10.92 13.10 9.08
C LEU A 50 11.56 13.40 10.43
N GLY A 51 11.03 14.40 11.13
CA GLY A 51 11.36 14.74 12.52
C GLY A 51 10.33 14.21 13.53
N PRO A 52 10.58 14.42 14.84
CA PRO A 52 9.69 13.96 15.91
C PRO A 52 8.30 14.59 15.90
N GLU A 53 8.18 15.82 15.37
CA GLU A 53 6.91 16.56 15.28
C GLU A 53 6.11 16.21 14.00
N ASP A 54 6.73 15.49 13.08
CA ASP A 54 6.06 15.12 11.85
C ASP A 54 5.10 13.97 12.08
N VAL A 55 4.00 13.98 11.34
CA VAL A 55 2.98 12.94 11.38
C VAL A 55 2.95 12.19 10.05
N VAL A 56 3.06 10.87 10.13
CA VAL A 56 2.82 9.97 9.00
C VAL A 56 1.50 9.26 9.23
N ALA A 57 0.56 9.36 8.29
CA ALA A 57 -0.70 8.62 8.34
C ALA A 57 -0.67 7.41 7.41
N ASP A 58 -1.06 6.24 7.93
CA ASP A 58 -1.24 4.99 7.20
C ASP A 58 -2.74 4.72 7.10
N ILE A 59 -3.32 5.02 5.93
CA ILE A 59 -4.77 4.95 5.67
C ILE A 59 -5.12 3.61 5.06
N GLY A 60 -5.99 2.85 5.74
CA GLY A 60 -6.25 1.46 5.42
C GLY A 60 -5.11 0.56 5.87
N THR A 61 -4.65 0.78 7.11
CA THR A 61 -3.43 0.15 7.65
C THR A 61 -3.51 -1.37 7.78
N GLY A 62 -4.71 -1.95 7.79
CA GLY A 62 -4.93 -3.38 7.95
C GLY A 62 -4.30 -3.91 9.25
N TYR A 63 -3.28 -4.78 9.12
CA TYR A 63 -2.54 -5.31 10.28
C TYR A 63 -1.36 -4.44 10.72
N GLY A 64 -1.30 -3.18 10.29
CA GLY A 64 -0.38 -2.18 10.80
C GLY A 64 1.07 -2.31 10.34
N TRP A 65 1.41 -3.16 9.38
CA TRP A 65 2.81 -3.43 9.02
C TRP A 65 3.56 -2.19 8.55
N LEU A 66 2.90 -1.29 7.79
CA LEU A 66 3.50 -0.06 7.34
C LEU A 66 3.67 0.92 8.51
N ALA A 67 2.63 1.11 9.32
CA ALA A 67 2.67 1.94 10.51
C ALA A 67 3.77 1.49 11.49
N ILE A 68 3.86 0.18 11.74
CA ILE A 68 4.89 -0.43 12.59
C ILE A 68 6.29 -0.19 12.00
N ALA A 69 6.47 -0.36 10.68
CA ALA A 69 7.76 -0.11 10.05
C ALA A 69 8.20 1.35 10.22
N PHE A 70 7.29 2.32 10.07
CA PHE A 70 7.58 3.73 10.35
C PHE A 70 7.92 3.97 11.82
N ALA A 71 7.16 3.39 12.74
CA ALA A 71 7.42 3.53 14.17
C ALA A 71 8.77 2.94 14.60
N LEU A 72 9.21 1.85 13.98
CA LEU A 72 10.50 1.23 14.27
C LEU A 72 11.70 2.02 13.73
N HIS A 73 11.52 2.78 12.62
CA HIS A 73 12.65 3.29 11.84
C HIS A 73 12.68 4.79 11.64
N THR A 74 11.71 5.53 12.15
CA THR A 74 11.69 7.00 12.07
C THR A 74 11.36 7.62 13.43
N PRO A 75 11.70 8.89 13.68
CA PRO A 75 11.28 9.58 14.88
C PRO A 75 9.83 10.09 14.81
N ALA A 76 9.18 10.07 13.66
CA ALA A 76 7.85 10.62 13.42
C ALA A 76 6.76 9.97 14.28
N ARG A 77 5.68 10.70 14.53
CA ARG A 77 4.43 10.17 15.08
C ARG A 77 3.64 9.50 13.98
N ILE A 78 2.99 8.40 14.30
CA ILE A 78 2.24 7.61 13.32
C ILE A 78 0.76 7.64 13.67
N ILE A 79 -0.10 7.87 12.68
CA ILE A 79 -1.54 7.68 12.78
C ILE A 79 -1.89 6.50 11.86
N ALA A 80 -2.49 5.47 12.42
CA ALA A 80 -2.92 4.28 11.66
C ALA A 80 -4.43 4.20 11.65
N VAL A 81 -5.03 4.19 10.45
CA VAL A 81 -6.49 4.21 10.27
C VAL A 81 -6.94 2.97 9.52
N ASP A 82 -7.94 2.27 10.05
CA ASP A 82 -8.68 1.22 9.34
C ASP A 82 -10.14 1.25 9.76
N MET A 83 -11.02 0.76 8.90
CA MET A 83 -12.44 0.62 9.21
C MET A 83 -12.76 -0.65 10.00
N ASP A 84 -11.85 -1.62 9.98
CA ASP A 84 -11.97 -2.91 10.66
C ASP A 84 -11.27 -2.85 12.02
N GLU A 85 -12.07 -2.69 13.07
CA GLU A 85 -11.58 -2.59 14.45
C GLU A 85 -10.83 -3.86 14.90
N ALA A 86 -11.26 -5.05 14.43
CA ALA A 86 -10.59 -6.30 14.77
C ALA A 86 -9.17 -6.39 14.15
N ARG A 87 -8.97 -5.80 12.95
CA ARG A 87 -7.63 -5.65 12.36
C ARG A 87 -6.77 -4.68 13.14
N LEU A 88 -7.34 -3.54 13.55
CA LEU A 88 -6.63 -2.56 14.37
C LEU A 88 -6.19 -3.15 15.71
N ASP A 89 -7.05 -3.94 16.35
CA ASP A 89 -6.70 -4.63 17.59
C ASP A 89 -5.56 -5.63 17.39
N ALA A 90 -5.59 -6.38 16.31
CA ALA A 90 -4.48 -7.27 15.96
C ALA A 90 -3.18 -6.49 15.68
N ALA A 91 -3.27 -5.39 14.94
CA ALA A 91 -2.14 -4.49 14.64
C ALA A 91 -1.53 -3.90 15.92
N ARG A 92 -2.37 -3.42 16.83
CA ARG A 92 -1.97 -2.89 18.14
C ARG A 92 -1.24 -3.93 18.97
N ARG A 93 -1.72 -5.18 18.99
CA ARG A 93 -1.03 -6.30 19.67
C ARG A 93 0.35 -6.57 19.06
N ILE A 94 0.46 -6.57 17.72
CA ILE A 94 1.75 -6.73 17.04
C ILE A 94 2.69 -5.60 17.43
N ALA A 95 2.24 -4.35 17.38
CA ALA A 95 3.01 -3.18 17.76
C ALA A 95 3.47 -3.24 19.24
N GLY A 96 2.60 -3.72 20.13
CA GLY A 96 2.92 -3.95 21.56
C GLY A 96 4.01 -5.01 21.75
N ILE A 97 3.93 -6.15 21.04
CA ILE A 97 4.97 -7.19 21.06
C ILE A 97 6.32 -6.64 20.57
N LEU A 98 6.27 -5.70 19.61
CA LEU A 98 7.47 -5.05 19.05
C LEU A 98 7.93 -3.83 19.86
N GLY A 99 7.18 -3.42 20.89
CA GLY A 99 7.53 -2.32 21.78
C GLY A 99 7.31 -0.92 21.18
N VAL A 100 6.48 -0.78 20.12
CA VAL A 100 6.26 0.48 19.40
C VAL A 100 4.82 1.00 19.43
N ASP A 101 3.92 0.32 20.13
CA ASP A 101 2.49 0.69 20.20
C ASP A 101 2.29 2.14 20.69
N HIS A 102 3.07 2.56 21.69
CA HIS A 102 3.02 3.91 22.23
C HIS A 102 3.36 5.03 21.24
N ARG A 103 3.86 4.70 20.05
CA ARG A 103 4.23 5.63 18.98
C ARG A 103 3.18 5.74 17.89
N ILE A 104 2.12 4.92 17.97
CA ILE A 104 1.09 4.80 16.94
C ILE A 104 -0.27 5.17 17.53
N ASP A 105 -0.90 6.16 16.94
CA ASP A 105 -2.28 6.54 17.25
C ASP A 105 -3.22 5.74 16.32
N TRP A 106 -3.93 4.79 16.91
CA TRP A 106 -4.83 3.90 16.20
C TRP A 106 -6.24 4.47 16.17
N ARG A 107 -6.75 4.74 14.98
CA ARG A 107 -8.08 5.35 14.80
C ARG A 107 -8.97 4.46 13.93
N VAL A 108 -10.19 4.20 14.40
CA VAL A 108 -11.22 3.58 13.57
C VAL A 108 -11.77 4.63 12.62
N GLY A 109 -11.79 4.33 11.31
CA GLY A 109 -12.29 5.25 10.31
C GLY A 109 -12.22 4.70 8.91
N LYS A 110 -12.94 5.32 8.00
CA LYS A 110 -12.95 4.94 6.58
C LYS A 110 -12.50 6.10 5.70
N LEU A 111 -11.93 5.77 4.57
CA LEU A 111 -11.55 6.75 3.55
C LEU A 111 -12.81 7.44 2.99
N GLY A 112 -12.84 8.75 3.04
CA GLY A 112 -13.99 9.62 2.73
C GLY A 112 -14.59 10.29 3.96
N GLU A 113 -14.27 9.81 5.14
CA GLU A 113 -14.65 10.35 6.46
C GLU A 113 -13.49 10.06 7.44
N LEU A 114 -12.25 10.42 7.02
CA LEU A 114 -11.07 10.15 7.83
C LEU A 114 -11.10 10.94 9.15
N PRO A 115 -10.81 10.27 10.29
CA PRO A 115 -10.77 10.90 11.60
C PRO A 115 -9.45 11.68 11.82
N LEU A 116 -9.09 12.51 10.85
CA LEU A 116 -7.93 13.41 10.85
C LEU A 116 -8.37 14.82 10.50
N ALA A 117 -7.73 15.80 11.12
CA ALA A 117 -7.88 17.20 10.76
C ALA A 117 -7.26 17.50 9.38
N ASP A 118 -7.62 18.66 8.82
CA ASP A 118 -7.04 19.15 7.58
C ASP A 118 -5.53 19.35 7.73
N GLY A 119 -4.75 18.70 6.88
CA GLY A 119 -3.29 18.80 6.91
C GLY A 119 -2.62 18.17 8.13
N GLU A 120 -3.30 17.36 8.94
CA GLU A 120 -2.73 16.75 10.13
C GLU A 120 -1.55 15.83 9.82
N ALA A 121 -1.59 15.14 8.70
CA ALA A 121 -0.50 14.27 8.28
C ALA A 121 0.45 15.02 7.34
N ARG A 122 1.73 15.08 7.67
CA ARG A 122 2.75 15.56 6.73
C ARG A 122 2.84 14.67 5.51
N VAL A 123 2.81 13.35 5.72
CA VAL A 123 2.79 12.34 4.66
C VAL A 123 1.64 11.37 4.91
N ALA A 124 0.75 11.22 3.93
CA ALA A 124 -0.33 10.23 3.97
C ALA A 124 -0.06 9.09 3.00
N TYR A 125 -0.07 7.88 3.52
CA TYR A 125 0.01 6.64 2.75
C TYR A 125 -1.38 6.04 2.56
N CYS A 126 -1.66 5.58 1.34
CA CYS A 126 -2.89 4.85 1.01
C CYS A 126 -2.52 3.74 0.01
N ILE A 127 -2.23 2.55 0.56
CA ILE A 127 -1.59 1.45 -0.17
C ILE A 127 -2.58 0.33 -0.42
N GLU A 128 -3.00 0.13 -1.69
CA GLU A 128 -3.95 -0.92 -2.11
C GLU A 128 -5.29 -0.80 -1.35
N VAL A 129 -5.86 0.40 -1.27
CA VAL A 129 -7.12 0.70 -0.55
C VAL A 129 -8.16 1.31 -1.47
N ILE A 130 -7.79 2.29 -2.30
CA ILE A 130 -8.76 3.08 -3.06
C ILE A 130 -9.54 2.28 -4.11
N GLU A 131 -9.09 1.12 -4.50
CA GLU A 131 -9.84 0.19 -5.36
C GLU A 131 -11.05 -0.43 -4.68
N HIS A 132 -11.04 -0.52 -3.34
CA HIS A 132 -12.11 -1.13 -2.56
C HIS A 132 -13.27 -0.19 -2.23
N ILE A 133 -13.12 1.11 -2.52
CA ILE A 133 -14.11 2.15 -2.16
C ILE A 133 -15.04 2.57 -3.30
N GLY A 134 -15.19 1.74 -4.33
CA GLY A 134 -16.17 1.98 -5.40
C GLY A 134 -15.91 3.22 -6.26
N ARG A 135 -14.66 3.67 -6.44
CA ARG A 135 -14.27 4.92 -7.13
C ARG A 135 -14.88 6.17 -6.50
N SER A 136 -15.01 6.19 -5.20
CA SER A 136 -15.47 7.37 -4.48
C SER A 136 -14.49 8.54 -4.65
N ARG A 137 -14.92 9.57 -5.38
CA ARG A 137 -14.13 10.79 -5.55
C ARG A 137 -13.96 11.53 -4.23
N ALA A 138 -15.01 11.54 -3.40
CA ALA A 138 -14.95 12.15 -2.07
C ALA A 138 -13.86 11.53 -1.21
N ALA A 139 -13.69 10.21 -1.28
CA ALA A 139 -12.64 9.50 -0.55
C ALA A 139 -11.23 9.93 -0.98
N VAL A 140 -10.98 10.10 -2.28
CA VAL A 140 -9.67 10.57 -2.76
C VAL A 140 -9.42 12.03 -2.37
N ARG A 141 -10.47 12.89 -2.39
CA ARG A 141 -10.36 14.28 -1.91
C ARG A 141 -10.06 14.34 -0.42
N ASP A 142 -10.64 13.43 0.36
CA ASP A 142 -10.40 13.33 1.80
C ASP A 142 -8.94 12.96 2.09
N LEU A 143 -8.35 12.06 1.30
CA LEU A 143 -6.91 11.79 1.35
C LEU A 143 -6.09 13.06 1.06
N GLY A 144 -6.52 13.88 0.08
CA GLY A 144 -5.91 15.19 -0.22
C GLY A 144 -6.10 16.22 0.89
N ARG A 145 -7.19 16.15 1.64
CA ARG A 145 -7.49 17.05 2.76
C ARG A 145 -6.54 16.83 3.92
N VAL A 146 -6.33 15.58 4.31
CA VAL A 146 -5.53 15.24 5.51
C VAL A 146 -4.03 15.37 5.32
N ALA A 147 -3.52 15.36 4.07
CA ALA A 147 -2.09 15.44 3.79
C ALA A 147 -1.62 16.87 3.60
N SER A 148 -0.65 17.35 4.40
CA SER A 148 -0.09 18.70 4.27
C SER A 148 1.03 18.81 3.25
N GLU A 149 1.87 17.78 3.06
CA GLU A 149 3.00 17.82 2.13
C GLU A 149 2.91 16.76 1.05
N MET A 150 2.74 15.48 1.42
CA MET A 150 2.87 14.38 0.48
C MET A 150 1.77 13.34 0.62
N ILE A 151 1.43 12.74 -0.52
CA ILE A 151 0.59 11.55 -0.60
C ILE A 151 1.36 10.46 -1.33
N VAL A 152 1.32 9.25 -0.78
CA VAL A 152 1.83 8.04 -1.42
C VAL A 152 0.66 7.10 -1.63
N VAL A 153 0.35 6.81 -2.88
CA VAL A 153 -0.79 5.97 -3.22
C VAL A 153 -0.38 4.84 -4.15
N THR A 154 -0.87 3.64 -3.86
CA THR A 154 -0.82 2.51 -4.78
C THR A 154 -2.20 1.93 -4.99
N THR A 155 -2.48 1.54 -6.23
CA THR A 155 -3.71 0.86 -6.62
C THR A 155 -3.53 0.22 -8.00
N PRO A 156 -4.24 -0.85 -8.35
CA PRO A 156 -4.21 -1.38 -9.70
C PRO A 156 -4.64 -0.36 -10.75
N ASN A 157 -3.96 -0.37 -11.90
CA ASN A 157 -4.24 0.56 -12.98
C ASN A 157 -5.38 0.06 -13.88
N LEU A 158 -6.43 0.87 -14.03
CA LEU A 158 -7.57 0.56 -14.89
C LEU A 158 -7.17 0.24 -16.35
N TYR A 159 -6.16 0.91 -16.88
CA TYR A 159 -5.76 0.75 -18.28
C TYR A 159 -4.85 -0.44 -18.54
N PHE A 160 -4.28 -1.03 -17.51
CA PHE A 160 -3.37 -2.15 -17.67
C PHE A 160 -4.09 -3.51 -17.52
N PRO A 161 -3.78 -4.49 -18.38
CA PRO A 161 -4.39 -5.81 -18.34
C PRO A 161 -3.88 -6.66 -17.16
N VAL A 162 -4.26 -6.27 -15.94
CA VAL A 162 -3.91 -7.03 -14.74
C VAL A 162 -4.87 -8.19 -14.49
N ILE A 163 -4.42 -9.18 -13.72
CA ILE A 163 -5.30 -10.19 -13.15
C ILE A 163 -6.05 -9.53 -12.00
N ALA A 164 -7.37 -9.41 -12.13
CA ALA A 164 -8.19 -8.80 -11.12
C ALA A 164 -8.23 -9.68 -9.86
N HIS A 165 -7.98 -9.09 -8.70
CA HIS A 165 -7.93 -9.79 -7.41
C HIS A 165 -9.23 -10.53 -7.08
N ASP A 166 -10.33 -9.99 -7.55
CA ASP A 166 -11.67 -10.46 -7.30
C ASP A 166 -12.01 -11.73 -8.08
N THR A 167 -11.64 -11.81 -9.31
CA THR A 167 -11.97 -12.94 -10.18
C THR A 167 -10.78 -13.86 -10.44
N GLY A 168 -9.56 -13.37 -10.19
CA GLY A 168 -8.33 -14.04 -10.59
C GLY A 168 -8.19 -14.20 -12.11
N LEU A 169 -8.97 -13.42 -12.90
CA LEU A 169 -8.99 -13.50 -14.36
C LEU A 169 -8.39 -12.22 -14.98
N PRO A 170 -7.61 -12.34 -16.06
CA PRO A 170 -7.12 -11.19 -16.79
C PRO A 170 -8.27 -10.42 -17.46
N PHE A 171 -8.13 -9.12 -17.62
CA PHE A 171 -9.07 -8.20 -18.29
C PHE A 171 -10.46 -8.08 -17.63
N CYS A 172 -10.79 -8.88 -16.62
CA CYS A 172 -12.11 -8.85 -16.00
C CYS A 172 -12.46 -7.50 -15.38
N HIS A 173 -11.48 -6.73 -14.90
CA HIS A 173 -11.69 -5.40 -14.33
C HIS A 173 -12.22 -4.37 -15.33
N TRP A 174 -12.20 -4.63 -16.64
CA TRP A 174 -12.83 -3.80 -17.67
C TRP A 174 -14.32 -4.08 -17.84
N LEU A 175 -14.80 -5.21 -17.33
CA LEU A 175 -16.20 -5.60 -17.43
C LEU A 175 -17.04 -4.95 -16.31
N PRO A 176 -18.34 -4.71 -16.55
CA PRO A 176 -19.29 -4.39 -15.49
C PRO A 176 -19.33 -5.47 -14.41
N LEU A 177 -19.58 -5.07 -13.15
CA LEU A 177 -19.56 -5.98 -11.99
C LEU A 177 -20.39 -7.27 -12.19
N PRO A 178 -21.64 -7.22 -12.72
CA PRO A 178 -22.43 -8.44 -12.93
C PRO A 178 -21.77 -9.42 -13.92
N GLN A 179 -21.12 -8.89 -14.95
CA GLN A 179 -20.43 -9.72 -15.95
C GLN A 179 -19.15 -10.35 -15.40
N ARG A 180 -18.45 -9.66 -14.47
CA ARG A 180 -17.27 -10.23 -13.79
C ARG A 180 -17.63 -11.47 -13.00
N ALA A 181 -18.70 -11.40 -12.20
CA ALA A 181 -19.18 -12.52 -11.41
C ALA A 181 -19.58 -13.71 -12.28
N ARG A 182 -20.31 -13.43 -13.38
CA ARG A 182 -20.69 -14.45 -14.36
C ARG A 182 -19.47 -15.14 -14.98
N ASN A 183 -18.48 -14.36 -15.43
CA ASN A 183 -17.27 -14.90 -16.05
C ASN A 183 -16.42 -15.70 -15.06
N ALA A 184 -16.30 -15.24 -13.82
CA ALA A 184 -15.63 -15.99 -12.77
C ALA A 184 -16.28 -17.36 -12.57
N LYS A 185 -17.61 -17.41 -12.45
CA LYS A 185 -18.37 -18.66 -12.30
C LYS A 185 -18.20 -19.59 -13.50
N LEU A 186 -18.23 -19.07 -14.74
CA LEU A 186 -17.98 -19.84 -15.96
C LEU A 186 -16.57 -20.44 -16.00
N CYS A 187 -15.59 -19.79 -15.38
CA CYS A 187 -14.22 -20.28 -15.25
C CYS A 187 -13.99 -21.13 -13.99
N GLY A 188 -15.06 -21.59 -13.31
CA GLY A 188 -14.95 -22.41 -12.09
C GLY A 188 -14.35 -21.67 -10.89
N ARG A 189 -14.50 -20.35 -10.84
CA ARG A 189 -13.99 -19.51 -9.75
C ARG A 189 -15.16 -18.88 -8.99
N ASP A 190 -15.05 -18.84 -7.67
CA ASP A 190 -15.93 -18.04 -6.85
C ASP A 190 -15.56 -16.56 -7.04
N ALA A 191 -16.51 -15.78 -7.53
CA ALA A 191 -16.41 -14.34 -7.46
C ALA A 191 -16.51 -13.95 -5.98
N ARG A 192 -15.38 -13.68 -5.35
CA ARG A 192 -15.36 -13.08 -4.02
C ARG A 192 -16.06 -11.73 -4.09
N GLU A 193 -16.69 -11.29 -3.00
CA GLU A 193 -17.38 -10.00 -2.94
C GLU A 193 -16.53 -8.89 -3.57
N ASN A 194 -17.08 -8.24 -4.63
CA ASN A 194 -16.24 -7.51 -5.53
C ASN A 194 -16.80 -6.16 -5.88
N ASN A 195 -16.35 -5.21 -5.11
CA ASN A 195 -16.47 -3.80 -5.44
C ASN A 195 -15.13 -3.19 -5.91
N ASN A 196 -14.15 -4.03 -6.31
CA ASN A 196 -12.85 -3.54 -6.74
C ASN A 196 -12.97 -2.77 -8.05
N LEU A 197 -12.99 -1.45 -7.96
CA LEU A 197 -13.07 -0.55 -9.10
C LEU A 197 -11.75 0.20 -9.26
N PHE A 198 -10.92 -0.25 -10.20
CA PHE A 198 -9.60 0.31 -10.47
C PHE A 198 -9.67 1.75 -10.97
N TRP A 199 -8.66 2.51 -10.62
CA TRP A 199 -8.51 3.91 -11.00
C TRP A 199 -7.68 4.07 -12.26
N SER A 200 -8.02 5.04 -13.09
CA SER A 200 -7.10 5.53 -14.12
C SER A 200 -6.22 6.65 -13.56
N PRO A 201 -5.01 6.86 -14.11
CA PRO A 201 -4.16 7.99 -13.69
C PRO A 201 -4.90 9.32 -13.78
N ARG A 202 -5.66 9.54 -14.86
CA ARG A 202 -6.43 10.76 -15.07
C ARG A 202 -7.48 10.98 -13.98
N ASN A 203 -8.26 9.95 -13.66
CA ASN A 203 -9.34 10.08 -12.70
C ASN A 203 -8.80 10.28 -11.28
N LEU A 204 -7.74 9.57 -10.92
CA LEU A 204 -7.10 9.72 -9.60
C LEU A 204 -6.52 11.13 -9.44
N LEU A 205 -5.72 11.59 -10.39
CA LEU A 205 -5.03 12.86 -10.28
C LEU A 205 -5.99 14.07 -10.40
N ALA A 206 -7.12 13.93 -11.07
CA ALA A 206 -8.15 14.96 -11.15
C ALA A 206 -8.77 15.28 -9.78
N GLU A 207 -8.79 14.33 -8.85
CA GLU A 207 -9.32 14.53 -7.50
C GLU A 207 -8.27 15.12 -6.52
N LEU A 208 -7.02 15.23 -6.96
CA LEU A 208 -5.90 15.77 -6.16
C LEU A 208 -5.24 16.98 -6.86
N PRO A 209 -6.01 18.03 -7.25
CA PRO A 209 -5.47 19.14 -8.04
C PRO A 209 -4.39 19.96 -7.31
N ALA A 210 -4.41 19.96 -5.98
CA ALA A 210 -3.40 20.63 -5.15
C ALA A 210 -2.04 19.88 -5.14
N PHE A 211 -1.96 18.69 -5.75
CA PHE A 211 -0.76 17.88 -5.74
C PHE A 211 -0.20 17.69 -7.15
N ARG A 212 1.11 17.44 -7.23
CA ARG A 212 1.81 17.04 -8.45
C ARG A 212 2.53 15.72 -8.25
N VAL A 213 2.62 14.90 -9.27
CA VAL A 213 3.39 13.65 -9.23
C VAL A 213 4.89 13.99 -9.19
N VAL A 214 5.58 13.53 -8.14
CA VAL A 214 7.04 13.66 -8.01
C VAL A 214 7.76 12.34 -8.25
N SER A 215 7.10 11.20 -8.02
CA SER A 215 7.55 9.89 -8.48
C SER A 215 6.41 9.04 -9.00
N ARG A 216 6.70 8.21 -9.99
CA ARG A 216 5.77 7.23 -10.62
C ARG A 216 6.10 5.80 -10.22
N PHE A 217 7.11 5.62 -9.38
CA PHE A 217 7.61 4.34 -8.90
C PHE A 217 7.71 4.39 -7.36
N LEU A 218 6.64 4.76 -6.70
CA LEU A 218 6.66 5.09 -5.29
C LEU A 218 7.68 6.22 -5.02
N HIS A 219 8.62 5.96 -4.12
CA HIS A 219 9.69 6.90 -3.76
C HIS A 219 10.96 6.76 -4.61
N PHE A 220 10.95 5.95 -5.64
CA PHE A 220 12.14 5.73 -6.45
C PHE A 220 12.18 6.69 -7.63
N ALA A 221 13.38 7.20 -7.95
CA ALA A 221 13.57 8.11 -9.07
C ALA A 221 13.31 7.42 -10.42
N SER A 222 13.61 6.13 -10.51
CA SER A 222 13.40 5.34 -11.71
C SER A 222 12.93 3.93 -11.37
N HIS A 223 12.35 3.25 -12.38
CA HIS A 223 12.03 1.82 -12.24
C HIS A 223 13.27 0.97 -12.03
N ARG A 224 14.43 1.39 -12.58
CA ARG A 224 15.70 0.70 -12.36
C ARG A 224 16.07 0.72 -10.88
N ASP A 225 15.98 1.87 -10.23
CA ASP A 225 16.29 2.02 -8.80
C ASP A 225 15.34 1.18 -7.96
N TYR A 226 14.06 1.19 -8.32
CA TYR A 226 13.06 0.30 -7.74
C TYR A 226 13.44 -1.17 -7.88
N LEU A 227 13.84 -1.65 -9.07
CA LEU A 227 14.18 -3.05 -9.30
C LEU A 227 15.51 -3.48 -8.66
N VAL A 228 16.48 -2.58 -8.56
CA VAL A 228 17.76 -2.87 -7.89
C VAL A 228 17.55 -3.03 -6.38
N THR A 229 16.68 -2.20 -5.81
CA THR A 229 16.39 -2.20 -4.36
C THR A 229 15.37 -3.29 -4.01
N PHE A 230 14.54 -3.69 -4.95
CA PHE A 230 13.45 -4.64 -4.78
C PHE A 230 13.61 -5.91 -5.62
N PRO A 231 14.10 -7.01 -5.05
CA PRO A 231 13.57 -8.31 -5.43
C PRO A 231 12.10 -8.35 -5.03
N ILE A 232 11.20 -8.74 -5.95
CA ILE A 232 9.76 -8.82 -5.65
C ILE A 232 9.59 -9.82 -4.51
N TYR A 233 9.37 -9.29 -3.33
CA TYR A 233 8.97 -10.02 -2.16
C TYR A 233 7.46 -9.85 -2.01
N VAL A 234 6.73 -10.94 -1.97
CA VAL A 234 5.31 -10.93 -1.66
C VAL A 234 5.17 -11.50 -0.26
N PRO A 235 4.97 -10.66 0.76
CA PRO A 235 4.99 -11.08 2.16
C PRO A 235 3.91 -12.12 2.52
N TYR A 236 2.90 -12.26 1.69
CA TYR A 236 1.75 -13.15 1.92
C TYR A 236 1.85 -14.51 1.24
N VAL A 237 2.90 -14.75 0.46
CA VAL A 237 3.14 -16.06 -0.16
C VAL A 237 4.27 -16.73 0.59
N GLY A 238 3.94 -17.75 1.40
CA GLY A 238 4.86 -18.43 2.29
C GLY A 238 6.23 -18.74 1.67
N GLY A 239 7.28 -18.56 2.49
CA GLY A 239 8.63 -18.99 2.19
C GLY A 239 9.47 -18.07 1.32
N GLY A 240 9.23 -16.77 1.31
CA GLY A 240 10.22 -15.78 0.83
C GLY A 240 10.73 -16.02 -0.59
N MET A 241 9.86 -16.43 -1.52
CA MET A 241 10.26 -16.60 -2.92
C MET A 241 10.61 -15.25 -3.54
N ARG A 242 11.89 -14.96 -3.59
CA ARG A 242 12.48 -13.89 -4.38
C ARG A 242 12.28 -14.20 -5.88
N ARG A 243 11.17 -13.80 -6.46
CA ARG A 243 11.02 -13.80 -7.92
C ARG A 243 11.91 -12.68 -8.46
N ARG A 244 13.00 -13.03 -9.08
CA ARG A 244 13.67 -12.10 -9.99
C ARG A 244 12.73 -11.82 -11.15
N ASP A 245 12.48 -10.55 -11.43
CA ASP A 245 11.76 -10.18 -12.66
C ASP A 245 12.49 -10.76 -13.87
N GLY A 246 11.74 -11.44 -14.73
CA GLY A 246 12.28 -11.97 -15.96
C GLY A 246 12.82 -10.84 -16.85
N ARG A 247 13.80 -11.17 -17.73
CA ARG A 247 14.43 -10.19 -18.65
C ARG A 247 13.39 -9.39 -19.45
N LEU A 248 12.32 -10.03 -19.91
CA LEU A 248 11.23 -9.37 -20.65
C LEU A 248 10.51 -8.31 -19.81
N LYS A 249 10.22 -8.60 -18.56
CA LYS A 249 9.58 -7.66 -17.65
C LYS A 249 10.49 -6.48 -17.35
N SER A 250 11.77 -6.73 -17.12
CA SER A 250 12.77 -5.66 -16.94
C SER A 250 12.90 -4.76 -18.18
N LEU A 251 12.88 -5.34 -19.39
CA LEU A 251 12.89 -4.60 -20.65
C LEU A 251 11.64 -3.75 -20.82
N TYR A 252 10.47 -4.35 -20.53
CA TYR A 252 9.17 -3.63 -20.54
C TYR A 252 9.23 -2.38 -19.65
N TYR A 253 9.64 -2.53 -18.42
CA TYR A 253 9.69 -1.39 -17.49
C TYR A 253 10.72 -0.33 -17.87
N ARG A 254 11.84 -0.73 -18.49
CA ARG A 254 12.79 0.24 -19.08
C ARG A 254 12.14 1.05 -20.19
N ALA A 255 11.44 0.40 -21.11
CA ALA A 255 10.70 1.07 -22.18
C ALA A 255 9.63 2.00 -21.64
N VAL A 256 8.85 1.53 -20.67
CA VAL A 256 7.80 2.34 -20.01
C VAL A 256 8.40 3.54 -19.28
N SER A 257 9.55 3.40 -18.62
CA SER A 257 10.19 4.52 -17.94
C SER A 257 10.63 5.65 -18.87
N MET A 258 10.92 5.34 -20.14
CA MET A 258 11.26 6.34 -21.16
C MET A 258 10.05 7.19 -21.58
N LEU A 259 8.83 6.75 -21.30
CA LEU A 259 7.60 7.52 -21.57
C LEU A 259 7.44 8.74 -20.63
N GLY A 260 8.35 8.96 -19.70
CA GLY A 260 8.31 10.08 -18.76
C GLY A 260 6.98 10.15 -18.00
N ARG A 261 6.29 11.29 -18.05
CA ARG A 261 4.98 11.48 -17.38
C ARG A 261 3.90 10.50 -17.83
N HIS A 262 3.98 9.94 -19.01
CA HIS A 262 3.02 9.01 -19.57
C HIS A 262 3.22 7.57 -19.11
N SER A 263 4.31 7.26 -18.40
CA SER A 263 4.58 5.92 -17.88
C SER A 263 3.47 5.38 -16.98
N LEU A 264 2.77 6.24 -16.24
CA LEU A 264 1.63 5.84 -15.41
C LEU A 264 0.51 5.13 -16.18
N TYR A 265 0.32 5.46 -17.46
CA TYR A 265 -0.73 4.84 -18.28
C TYR A 265 -0.40 3.41 -18.70
N ALA A 266 0.88 3.06 -18.69
CA ALA A 266 1.38 1.75 -19.09
C ALA A 266 1.87 0.89 -17.90
N MET A 267 1.77 1.37 -16.66
CA MET A 267 2.18 0.61 -15.47
C MET A 267 1.06 -0.30 -14.97
N PRO A 268 1.37 -1.52 -14.47
CA PRO A 268 0.38 -2.41 -13.89
C PRO A 268 -0.35 -1.83 -12.68
N SER A 269 0.36 -1.02 -11.90
CA SER A 269 -0.14 -0.35 -10.71
C SER A 269 0.18 1.13 -10.78
N LEU A 270 -0.75 1.95 -10.32
CA LEU A 270 -0.52 3.37 -10.06
C LEU A 270 0.22 3.45 -8.72
N ALA A 271 1.53 3.54 -8.77
CA ALA A 271 2.39 3.63 -7.59
C ALA A 271 3.03 5.03 -7.55
N CYS A 272 2.26 6.01 -7.06
CA CYS A 272 2.62 7.41 -7.17
C CYS A 272 3.00 8.01 -5.82
N THR A 273 4.06 8.80 -5.83
CA THR A 273 4.33 9.80 -4.79
C THR A 273 3.96 11.16 -5.33
N LEU A 274 3.07 11.84 -4.62
CA LEU A 274 2.59 13.17 -4.96
C LEU A 274 3.06 14.16 -3.89
N ARG A 275 3.39 15.38 -4.31
CA ARG A 275 3.72 16.48 -3.40
C ARG A 275 2.74 17.62 -3.62
N ARG A 276 2.32 18.28 -2.54
CA ARG A 276 1.49 19.48 -2.60
C ARG A 276 2.21 20.57 -3.39
N ARG A 277 1.48 21.27 -4.21
CA ARG A 277 1.99 22.44 -4.95
C ARG A 277 2.20 23.59 -3.95
N SER A 278 3.33 24.23 -4.01
CA SER A 278 3.60 25.50 -3.31
C SER A 278 2.79 26.61 -3.91
#